data_9aa173f7f5ed0b3ce52dfd5b59cc2e9d
#
_entry.id   9aa173f7f5ed0b3ce52dfd5b59cc2e9d
#
_cell.length_a   1.000
_cell.length_b   1.000
_cell.length_c   1.000
_cell.angle_alpha   90.00
_cell.angle_beta   90.00
_cell.angle_gamma   90.00
#
_symmetry.space_group_name_H-M   'P 1'
#
loop_
_entity.id
_entity.type
_entity.pdbx_description
1 polymer ?
#
loop_
_entity_poly.entity_id
_entity_poly.type
_entity_poly.pdbx_seq_one_letter_code
_entity_poly.pdbx_strand_id
1 'polypeptide(L)'
;RGLGDVYKRQHSEYARVIYQKLIYSADTTFTAWTFQRALAEAEKAYSLNPQPQYLHRVAQIKFSMGDYSDACEKFLSLAKKDMPTSEVYFEAAQCKTQLGAPKAEVLALVDSCLAVAPRPLTNLSAPYVLVRAQLYEQMEEYRKAIADYNTYDTLMYGRATAAVYYARHKCEVAVHQYKQALDDLAHAAYIGGADAPLYLAELAALQLRVNMNEEAVKTSDLCLQLTPDNSDAYIIKGLALVQLKRKAEALSCFEKAKELGDDRAEGYIKKYK
;
A
#
# COMPACT_ATOMS: atom_id res chain seq x y z
N ARG A 1 -16.45 23.68 40.79
CA ARG A 1 -16.60 22.90 39.52
C ARG A 1 -15.63 23.39 38.41
N GLY A 2 -15.32 24.72 38.27
CA GLY A 2 -14.53 25.22 37.15
C GLY A 2 -13.03 24.89 37.14
N LEU A 3 -12.35 24.90 38.30
CA LEU A 3 -10.92 24.61 38.40
C LEU A 3 -10.52 23.17 38.03
N GLY A 4 -11.38 22.19 38.39
CA GLY A 4 -11.17 20.80 38.02
C GLY A 4 -11.25 20.55 36.51
N ASP A 5 -12.15 21.23 35.81
CA ASP A 5 -12.33 21.07 34.36
C ASP A 5 -11.21 21.77 33.56
N VAL A 6 -10.68 22.86 34.06
CA VAL A 6 -9.49 23.53 33.48
C VAL A 6 -8.26 22.63 33.59
N TYR A 7 -8.05 22.02 34.76
CA TYR A 7 -6.90 21.13 35.02
C TYR A 7 -6.93 19.88 34.12
N LYS A 8 -8.11 19.28 33.93
CA LYS A 8 -8.33 18.14 33.04
C LYS A 8 -8.02 18.47 31.59
N ARG A 9 -8.50 19.63 31.11
CA ARG A 9 -8.21 20.11 29.76
C ARG A 9 -6.73 20.36 29.54
N GLN A 10 -6.02 20.91 30.53
CA GLN A 10 -4.58 21.15 30.45
C GLN A 10 -3.78 19.87 30.25
N HIS A 11 -4.05 18.79 31.01
CA HIS A 11 -3.35 17.51 30.86
C HIS A 11 -3.63 16.88 29.49
N SER A 12 -4.86 16.89 29.04
CA SER A 12 -5.22 16.37 27.69
C SER A 12 -4.56 17.17 26.58
N GLU A 13 -4.58 18.51 26.68
CA GLU A 13 -3.97 19.38 25.67
C GLU A 13 -2.44 19.26 25.68
N TYR A 14 -1.83 19.12 26.84
CA TYR A 14 -0.40 18.92 26.98
C TYR A 14 0.03 17.57 26.38
N ALA A 15 -0.69 16.49 26.67
CA ALA A 15 -0.48 15.19 26.03
C ALA A 15 -0.62 15.27 24.50
N ARG A 16 -1.63 15.98 23.99
CA ARG A 16 -1.84 16.20 22.55
C ARG A 16 -0.67 16.92 21.89
N VAL A 17 -0.20 18.00 22.50
CA VAL A 17 0.91 18.81 21.97
C VAL A 17 2.21 18.00 21.94
N ILE A 18 2.51 17.25 23.00
CA ILE A 18 3.70 16.38 23.06
C ILE A 18 3.59 15.31 21.98
N TYR A 19 2.46 14.64 21.88
CA TYR A 19 2.22 13.59 20.89
C TYR A 19 2.34 14.09 19.45
N GLN A 20 1.74 15.25 19.14
CA GLN A 20 1.88 15.86 17.81
C GLN A 20 3.32 16.24 17.48
N LYS A 21 4.04 16.85 18.44
CA LYS A 21 5.47 17.15 18.23
C LYS A 21 6.30 15.90 17.95
N LEU A 22 6.01 14.78 18.60
CA LEU A 22 6.72 13.52 18.41
C LEU A 22 6.48 12.91 17.02
N ILE A 23 5.23 12.97 16.53
CA ILE A 23 4.88 12.42 15.22
C ILE A 23 5.47 13.26 14.08
N TYR A 24 5.53 14.58 14.24
CA TYR A 24 5.96 15.51 13.19
C TYR A 24 7.42 15.97 13.32
N SER A 25 8.14 15.55 14.38
CA SER A 25 9.56 15.92 14.56
C SER A 25 10.46 14.86 13.95
N ALA A 26 11.37 15.30 13.08
CA ALA A 26 12.44 14.46 12.54
C ALA A 26 13.58 14.18 13.56
N ASP A 27 13.49 14.71 14.78
CA ASP A 27 14.53 14.60 15.80
C ASP A 27 14.35 13.32 16.61
N THR A 28 15.19 12.32 16.32
CA THR A 28 15.16 10.99 16.94
C THR A 28 15.71 10.94 18.37
N THR A 29 16.30 12.01 18.88
CA THR A 29 16.91 12.03 20.22
C THR A 29 15.93 12.19 21.39
N PHE A 30 14.66 12.50 21.07
CA PHE A 30 13.61 12.82 22.05
C PHE A 30 12.65 11.66 22.38
N THR A 31 12.80 10.47 21.80
CA THR A 31 11.68 9.56 21.55
C THR A 31 11.07 8.85 22.76
N ALA A 32 11.83 8.02 23.50
CA ALA A 32 11.20 7.13 24.51
C ALA A 32 10.69 7.88 25.76
N TRP A 33 11.49 8.79 26.33
CA TRP A 33 11.10 9.55 27.51
C TRP A 33 9.91 10.48 27.26
N THR A 34 9.81 11.03 26.07
CA THR A 34 8.75 11.97 25.71
C THR A 34 7.41 11.24 25.46
N PHE A 35 7.43 10.02 24.89
CA PHE A 35 6.23 9.18 24.80
C PHE A 35 5.71 8.74 26.17
N GLN A 36 6.61 8.33 27.07
CA GLN A 36 6.24 7.98 28.44
C GLN A 36 5.60 9.16 29.18
N ARG A 37 6.11 10.37 29.00
CA ARG A 37 5.52 11.57 29.60
C ARG A 37 4.15 11.89 28.98
N ALA A 38 4.02 11.80 27.67
CA ALA A 38 2.74 11.97 26.99
C ALA A 38 1.70 10.95 27.48
N LEU A 39 2.11 9.71 27.66
CA LEU A 39 1.27 8.65 28.19
C LEU A 39 0.80 8.97 29.62
N ALA A 40 1.73 9.32 30.51
CA ALA A 40 1.40 9.65 31.90
C ALA A 40 0.39 10.82 32.00
N GLU A 41 0.55 11.86 31.16
CA GLU A 41 -0.39 12.97 31.11
C GLU A 41 -1.77 12.57 30.55
N ALA A 42 -1.79 11.71 29.52
CA ALA A 42 -3.03 11.20 28.95
C ALA A 42 -3.78 10.27 29.94
N GLU A 43 -3.08 9.39 30.62
CA GLU A 43 -3.64 8.50 31.65
C GLU A 43 -4.19 9.30 32.83
N LYS A 44 -3.46 10.35 33.24
CA LYS A 44 -3.94 11.27 34.29
C LYS A 44 -5.20 12.02 33.85
N ALA A 45 -5.26 12.49 32.62
CA ALA A 45 -6.46 13.13 32.07
C ALA A 45 -7.66 12.16 32.10
N TYR A 46 -7.45 10.90 31.71
CA TYR A 46 -8.47 9.86 31.74
C TYR A 46 -8.92 9.53 33.18
N SER A 47 -7.95 9.37 34.11
CA SER A 47 -8.29 9.07 35.53
C SER A 47 -9.11 10.20 36.18
N LEU A 48 -8.85 11.44 35.82
CA LEU A 48 -9.60 12.59 36.32
C LEU A 48 -11.00 12.74 35.68
N ASN A 49 -11.13 12.28 34.45
CA ASN A 49 -12.40 12.33 33.71
C ASN A 49 -12.42 11.20 32.66
N PRO A 50 -13.08 10.06 32.95
CA PRO A 50 -13.08 8.88 32.08
C PRO A 50 -13.97 9.09 30.84
N GLN A 51 -13.57 10.02 29.96
CA GLN A 51 -14.22 10.26 28.68
C GLN A 51 -13.57 9.43 27.58
N PRO A 52 -14.33 8.93 26.59
CA PRO A 52 -13.82 8.11 25.50
C PRO A 52 -12.65 8.73 24.76
N GLN A 53 -12.67 10.05 24.52
CA GLN A 53 -11.60 10.74 23.82
C GLN A 53 -10.25 10.70 24.56
N TYR A 54 -10.24 10.65 25.89
CA TYR A 54 -9.00 10.54 26.65
C TYR A 54 -8.45 9.10 26.61
N LEU A 55 -9.31 8.09 26.68
CA LEU A 55 -8.93 6.70 26.48
C LEU A 55 -8.41 6.47 25.05
N HIS A 56 -9.05 7.08 24.05
CA HIS A 56 -8.58 7.05 22.67
C HIS A 56 -7.16 7.61 22.55
N ARG A 57 -6.87 8.73 23.19
CA ARG A 57 -5.53 9.32 23.21
C ARG A 57 -4.50 8.39 23.89
N VAL A 58 -4.83 7.77 24.99
CA VAL A 58 -3.97 6.76 25.64
C VAL A 58 -3.65 5.62 24.67
N ALA A 59 -4.66 5.09 23.97
CA ALA A 59 -4.49 4.00 23.00
C ALA A 59 -3.57 4.41 21.83
N GLN A 60 -3.75 5.63 21.28
CA GLN A 60 -2.89 6.17 20.21
C GLN A 60 -1.42 6.29 20.64
N ILE A 61 -1.15 6.78 21.84
CA ILE A 61 0.21 6.90 22.36
C ILE A 61 0.81 5.51 22.54
N LYS A 62 0.07 4.55 23.12
CA LYS A 62 0.52 3.16 23.28
C LYS A 62 0.82 2.49 21.96
N PHE A 63 -0.01 2.69 20.95
CA PHE A 63 0.25 2.23 19.57
C PHE A 63 1.60 2.77 19.06
N SER A 64 1.84 4.07 19.23
CA SER A 64 3.09 4.71 18.79
C SER A 64 4.32 4.27 19.57
N MET A 65 4.14 3.76 20.80
CA MET A 65 5.19 3.14 21.60
C MET A 65 5.45 1.67 21.24
N GLY A 66 4.64 1.07 20.36
CA GLY A 66 4.72 -0.34 20.00
C GLY A 66 3.97 -1.28 20.95
N ASP A 67 3.26 -0.75 21.96
CA ASP A 67 2.39 -1.54 22.85
C ASP A 67 1.05 -1.82 22.14
N TYR A 68 1.14 -2.60 21.05
CA TYR A 68 -0.01 -2.90 20.18
C TYR A 68 -1.09 -3.72 20.89
N SER A 69 -0.72 -4.54 21.88
CA SER A 69 -1.68 -5.39 22.61
C SER A 69 -2.63 -4.55 23.44
N ASP A 70 -2.09 -3.68 24.29
CA ASP A 70 -2.90 -2.83 25.16
C ASP A 70 -3.64 -1.73 24.35
N ALA A 71 -3.00 -1.19 23.31
CA ALA A 71 -3.66 -0.26 22.37
C ALA A 71 -4.87 -0.92 21.70
N CYS A 72 -4.72 -2.16 21.21
CA CYS A 72 -5.79 -2.92 20.56
C CYS A 72 -6.98 -3.14 21.49
N GLU A 73 -6.73 -3.55 22.74
CA GLU A 73 -7.78 -3.76 23.74
C GLU A 73 -8.58 -2.48 23.97
N LYS A 74 -7.90 -1.34 24.11
CA LYS A 74 -8.54 -0.04 24.30
C LYS A 74 -9.35 0.41 23.08
N PHE A 75 -8.80 0.29 21.88
CA PHE A 75 -9.55 0.63 20.65
C PHE A 75 -10.77 -0.27 20.47
N LEU A 76 -10.65 -1.58 20.70
CA LEU A 76 -11.79 -2.50 20.62
C LEU A 76 -12.86 -2.21 21.68
N SER A 77 -12.47 -1.82 22.88
CA SER A 77 -13.40 -1.39 23.94
C SER A 77 -14.15 -0.14 23.52
N LEU A 78 -13.45 0.87 23.00
CA LEU A 78 -14.05 2.11 22.50
C LEU A 78 -15.00 1.87 21.34
N ALA A 79 -14.58 1.08 20.35
CA ALA A 79 -15.39 0.76 19.18
C ALA A 79 -16.71 0.06 19.52
N LYS A 80 -16.71 -0.77 20.57
CA LYS A 80 -17.91 -1.54 20.96
C LYS A 80 -18.95 -0.73 21.72
N LYS A 81 -18.57 0.31 22.45
CA LYS A 81 -19.47 0.98 23.41
C LYS A 81 -19.54 2.49 23.22
N ASP A 82 -18.39 3.14 23.28
CA ASP A 82 -18.35 4.55 23.58
C ASP A 82 -18.01 5.44 22.37
N MET A 83 -17.34 4.87 21.36
CA MET A 83 -16.82 5.62 20.21
C MET A 83 -16.73 4.76 18.93
N PRO A 84 -17.86 4.24 18.41
CA PRO A 84 -17.89 3.42 17.20
C PRO A 84 -17.64 4.27 15.93
N THR A 85 -16.46 4.81 15.77
CA THR A 85 -16.07 5.64 14.62
C THR A 85 -15.19 4.86 13.65
N SER A 86 -15.16 5.28 12.39
CA SER A 86 -14.28 4.69 11.38
C SER A 86 -12.81 4.72 11.81
N GLU A 87 -12.37 5.81 12.42
CA GLU A 87 -11.00 5.98 12.90
C GLU A 87 -10.65 4.91 13.94
N VAL A 88 -11.49 4.72 14.96
CA VAL A 88 -11.24 3.77 16.05
C VAL A 88 -11.23 2.32 15.56
N TYR A 89 -12.15 1.95 14.65
CA TYR A 89 -12.11 0.62 14.03
C TYR A 89 -10.87 0.41 13.19
N PHE A 90 -10.43 1.44 12.47
CA PHE A 90 -9.24 1.37 11.64
C PHE A 90 -7.95 1.25 12.47
N GLU A 91 -7.83 2.00 13.56
CA GLU A 91 -6.73 1.90 14.52
C GLU A 91 -6.68 0.52 15.17
N ALA A 92 -7.83 -0.06 15.51
CA ALA A 92 -7.91 -1.45 15.99
C ALA A 92 -7.44 -2.46 14.93
N ALA A 93 -7.80 -2.25 13.65
CA ALA A 93 -7.34 -3.08 12.54
C ALA A 93 -5.82 -2.97 12.35
N GLN A 94 -5.25 -1.77 12.45
CA GLN A 94 -3.80 -1.56 12.40
C GLN A 94 -3.09 -2.28 13.55
N CYS A 95 -3.59 -2.20 14.79
CA CYS A 95 -3.04 -2.96 15.92
C CYS A 95 -3.05 -4.47 15.64
N LYS A 96 -4.17 -5.00 15.17
CA LYS A 96 -4.29 -6.43 14.81
C LYS A 96 -3.29 -6.83 13.74
N THR A 97 -3.06 -5.96 12.76
CA THR A 97 -2.03 -6.19 11.73
C THR A 97 -0.62 -6.26 12.33
N GLN A 98 -0.27 -5.33 13.23
CA GLN A 98 1.03 -5.33 13.90
C GLN A 98 1.22 -6.55 14.81
N LEU A 99 0.15 -7.07 15.39
CA LEU A 99 0.15 -8.29 16.20
C LEU A 99 0.18 -9.58 15.36
N GLY A 100 0.19 -9.50 14.03
CA GLY A 100 0.17 -10.66 13.15
C GLY A 100 -1.14 -11.46 13.19
N ALA A 101 -2.25 -10.81 13.52
CA ALA A 101 -3.56 -11.47 13.54
C ALA A 101 -3.97 -12.00 12.17
N PRO A 102 -4.83 -13.04 12.11
CA PRO A 102 -5.37 -13.55 10.86
C PRO A 102 -6.02 -12.44 10.01
N LYS A 103 -5.75 -12.46 8.71
CA LYS A 103 -6.27 -11.44 7.77
C LYS A 103 -7.80 -11.27 7.84
N ALA A 104 -8.52 -12.35 8.09
CA ALA A 104 -9.98 -12.32 8.25
C ALA A 104 -10.43 -11.48 9.46
N GLU A 105 -9.68 -11.49 10.57
CA GLU A 105 -9.99 -10.64 11.73
C GLU A 105 -9.72 -9.16 11.43
N VAL A 106 -8.61 -8.87 10.74
CA VAL A 106 -8.29 -7.51 10.30
C VAL A 106 -9.34 -6.99 9.32
N LEU A 107 -9.74 -7.83 8.35
CA LEU A 107 -10.78 -7.51 7.37
C LEU A 107 -12.12 -7.18 8.04
N ALA A 108 -12.54 -7.95 9.03
CA ALA A 108 -13.78 -7.70 9.77
C ALA A 108 -13.80 -6.32 10.46
N LEU A 109 -12.63 -5.85 10.96
CA LEU A 109 -12.51 -4.52 11.55
C LEU A 109 -12.54 -3.42 10.48
N VAL A 110 -11.89 -3.64 9.33
CA VAL A 110 -11.93 -2.69 8.20
C VAL A 110 -13.34 -2.61 7.61
N ASP A 111 -14.07 -3.71 7.53
CA ASP A 111 -15.49 -3.72 7.13
C ASP A 111 -16.35 -2.95 8.12
N SER A 112 -16.13 -3.12 9.43
CA SER A 112 -16.81 -2.33 10.48
C SER A 112 -16.47 -0.84 10.36
N CYS A 113 -15.21 -0.50 10.10
CA CYS A 113 -14.76 0.86 9.83
C CYS A 113 -15.55 1.48 8.66
N LEU A 114 -15.65 0.77 7.53
CA LEU A 114 -16.37 1.24 6.35
C LEU A 114 -17.88 1.26 6.54
N ALA A 115 -18.44 0.39 7.40
CA ALA A 115 -19.88 0.37 7.70
C ALA A 115 -20.34 1.62 8.45
N VAL A 116 -19.50 2.13 9.36
CA VAL A 116 -19.80 3.36 10.14
C VAL A 116 -19.33 4.64 9.45
N ALA A 117 -18.60 4.54 8.35
CA ALA A 117 -18.13 5.68 7.59
C ALA A 117 -19.29 6.51 7.02
N PRO A 118 -19.20 7.84 6.99
CA PRO A 118 -20.20 8.69 6.37
C PRO A 118 -20.48 8.30 4.92
N ARG A 119 -21.73 8.43 4.49
CA ARG A 119 -22.15 8.15 3.10
C ARG A 119 -22.61 9.44 2.41
N PRO A 120 -22.26 9.63 1.12
CA PRO A 120 -21.36 8.80 0.30
C PRO A 120 -19.92 8.80 0.83
N LEU A 121 -19.15 7.75 0.50
CA LEU A 121 -17.72 7.72 0.82
C LEU A 121 -17.00 8.89 0.15
N THR A 122 -16.03 9.46 0.83
CA THR A 122 -15.21 10.58 0.36
C THR A 122 -13.73 10.19 0.33
N ASN A 123 -12.88 11.10 -0.11
CA ASN A 123 -11.42 10.91 -0.05
C ASN A 123 -10.91 10.64 1.37
N LEU A 124 -11.61 11.06 2.42
CA LEU A 124 -11.28 10.71 3.81
C LEU A 124 -11.44 9.21 4.10
N SER A 125 -12.28 8.52 3.35
CA SER A 125 -12.49 7.07 3.46
C SER A 125 -11.53 6.27 2.57
N ALA A 126 -10.79 6.93 1.68
CA ALA A 126 -9.90 6.27 0.73
C ALA A 126 -8.85 5.36 1.41
N PRO A 127 -8.18 5.74 2.52
CA PRO A 127 -7.23 4.87 3.19
C PRO A 127 -7.85 3.54 3.65
N TYR A 128 -9.10 3.56 4.11
CA TYR A 128 -9.80 2.36 4.58
C TYR A 128 -10.11 1.41 3.42
N VAL A 129 -10.56 1.96 2.29
CA VAL A 129 -10.83 1.20 1.07
C VAL A 129 -9.54 0.59 0.53
N LEU A 130 -8.43 1.35 0.54
CA LEU A 130 -7.13 0.86 0.08
C LEU A 130 -6.64 -0.34 0.91
N VAL A 131 -6.72 -0.23 2.24
CA VAL A 131 -6.32 -1.33 3.13
C VAL A 131 -7.20 -2.56 2.89
N ARG A 132 -8.50 -2.39 2.65
CA ARG A 132 -9.39 -3.51 2.33
C ARG A 132 -9.03 -4.16 0.99
N ALA A 133 -8.72 -3.36 -0.03
CA ALA A 133 -8.25 -3.87 -1.32
C ALA A 133 -6.99 -4.72 -1.17
N GLN A 134 -6.01 -4.24 -0.40
CA GLN A 134 -4.76 -4.96 -0.13
C GLN A 134 -4.99 -6.26 0.66
N LEU A 135 -5.92 -6.27 1.61
CA LEU A 135 -6.31 -7.49 2.33
C LEU A 135 -6.96 -8.50 1.39
N TYR A 136 -7.87 -8.08 0.52
CA TYR A 136 -8.47 -8.95 -0.49
C TYR A 136 -7.42 -9.49 -1.47
N GLU A 137 -6.47 -8.67 -1.92
CA GLU A 137 -5.34 -9.12 -2.75
C GLU A 137 -4.54 -10.21 -2.04
N GLN A 138 -4.15 -10.00 -0.78
CA GLN A 138 -3.41 -10.95 0.03
C GLN A 138 -4.19 -12.23 0.37
N MET A 139 -5.50 -12.20 0.30
CA MET A 139 -6.41 -13.35 0.47
C MET A 139 -6.80 -14.00 -0.87
N GLU A 140 -6.21 -13.55 -1.98
CA GLU A 140 -6.49 -14.01 -3.35
C GLU A 140 -7.94 -13.77 -3.82
N GLU A 141 -8.66 -12.90 -3.13
CA GLU A 141 -10.01 -12.45 -3.47
C GLU A 141 -9.97 -11.35 -4.55
N TYR A 142 -9.27 -11.63 -5.65
CA TYR A 142 -8.86 -10.63 -6.64
C TYR A 142 -10.00 -9.77 -7.19
N ARG A 143 -11.21 -10.34 -7.41
CA ARG A 143 -12.36 -9.57 -7.90
C ARG A 143 -12.82 -8.50 -6.91
N LYS A 144 -12.76 -8.80 -5.61
CA LYS A 144 -13.08 -7.83 -4.55
C LYS A 144 -11.97 -6.78 -4.43
N ALA A 145 -10.70 -7.20 -4.52
CA ALA A 145 -9.57 -6.29 -4.53
C ALA A 145 -9.69 -5.26 -5.67
N ILE A 146 -9.97 -5.70 -6.91
CA ILE A 146 -10.17 -4.82 -8.06
C ILE A 146 -11.32 -3.83 -7.81
N ALA A 147 -12.44 -4.28 -7.27
CA ALA A 147 -13.58 -3.40 -6.97
C ALA A 147 -13.22 -2.30 -5.97
N ASP A 148 -12.44 -2.64 -4.94
CA ASP A 148 -11.98 -1.67 -3.95
C ASP A 148 -10.87 -0.76 -4.50
N TYR A 149 -9.93 -1.25 -5.31
CA TYR A 149 -8.96 -0.40 -6.00
C TYR A 149 -9.65 0.61 -6.93
N ASN A 150 -10.70 0.20 -7.66
CA ASN A 150 -11.50 1.09 -8.48
C ASN A 150 -12.22 2.16 -7.65
N THR A 151 -12.77 1.75 -6.50
CA THR A 151 -13.40 2.68 -5.55
C THR A 151 -12.36 3.67 -5.01
N TYR A 152 -11.18 3.20 -4.61
CA TYR A 152 -10.09 4.04 -4.15
C TYR A 152 -9.69 5.08 -5.21
N ASP A 153 -9.47 4.64 -6.45
CA ASP A 153 -9.09 5.54 -7.55
C ASP A 153 -10.16 6.62 -7.79
N THR A 154 -11.45 6.23 -7.76
CA THR A 154 -12.57 7.18 -7.84
C THR A 154 -12.55 8.19 -6.70
N LEU A 155 -12.32 7.74 -5.44
CA LEU A 155 -12.24 8.63 -4.26
C LEU A 155 -11.03 9.56 -4.34
N MET A 156 -9.98 9.15 -5.02
CA MET A 156 -8.77 9.95 -5.27
C MET A 156 -8.85 10.78 -6.57
N TYR A 157 -10.02 10.82 -7.21
CA TYR A 157 -10.25 11.58 -8.45
C TYR A 157 -9.31 11.17 -9.60
N GLY A 158 -9.00 9.88 -9.74
CA GLY A 158 -8.06 9.36 -10.73
C GLY A 158 -6.59 9.72 -10.44
N ARG A 159 -6.25 10.02 -9.19
CA ARG A 159 -4.90 10.38 -8.74
C ARG A 159 -4.31 9.31 -7.82
N ALA A 160 -4.65 8.05 -8.05
CA ALA A 160 -3.99 6.96 -7.36
C ALA A 160 -2.49 6.93 -7.72
N THR A 161 -1.67 6.36 -6.86
CA THR A 161 -0.22 6.25 -7.10
C THR A 161 0.09 5.12 -8.08
N ALA A 162 1.25 5.15 -8.71
CA ALA A 162 1.73 4.07 -9.59
C ALA A 162 1.68 2.70 -8.89
N ALA A 163 2.02 2.64 -7.62
CA ALA A 163 1.95 1.41 -6.83
C ALA A 163 0.53 0.83 -6.73
N VAL A 164 -0.52 1.65 -6.71
CA VAL A 164 -1.91 1.20 -6.66
C VAL A 164 -2.33 0.60 -8.01
N TYR A 165 -2.02 1.27 -9.12
CA TYR A 165 -2.25 0.72 -10.46
C TYR A 165 -1.47 -0.58 -10.67
N TYR A 166 -0.22 -0.62 -10.21
CA TYR A 166 0.59 -1.84 -10.24
C TYR A 166 0.03 -2.97 -9.37
N ALA A 167 -0.56 -2.70 -8.22
CA ALA A 167 -1.24 -3.70 -7.40
C ALA A 167 -2.53 -4.19 -8.08
N ARG A 168 -3.33 -3.27 -8.65
CA ARG A 168 -4.58 -3.61 -9.33
C ARG A 168 -4.33 -4.49 -10.56
N HIS A 169 -3.33 -4.17 -11.40
CA HIS A 169 -3.01 -4.98 -12.57
C HIS A 169 -2.69 -6.45 -12.22
N LYS A 170 -2.01 -6.71 -11.10
CA LYS A 170 -1.74 -8.10 -10.66
C LYS A 170 -3.03 -8.86 -10.41
N CYS A 171 -3.99 -8.21 -9.74
CA CYS A 171 -5.31 -8.80 -9.51
C CYS A 171 -6.06 -9.02 -10.84
N GLU A 172 -5.97 -8.08 -11.78
CA GLU A 172 -6.60 -8.16 -13.10
C GLU A 172 -6.01 -9.28 -13.95
N VAL A 173 -4.69 -9.45 -13.93
CA VAL A 173 -4.01 -10.59 -14.58
C VAL A 173 -4.47 -11.92 -13.98
N ALA A 174 -4.63 -11.99 -12.67
CA ALA A 174 -5.08 -13.21 -11.98
C ALA A 174 -6.51 -13.60 -12.36
N VAL A 175 -7.37 -12.64 -12.72
CA VAL A 175 -8.74 -12.89 -13.20
C VAL A 175 -8.88 -12.80 -14.72
N HIS A 176 -7.76 -12.78 -15.46
CA HIS A 176 -7.68 -12.74 -16.93
C HIS A 176 -8.24 -11.47 -17.58
N GLN A 177 -8.28 -10.36 -16.86
CA GLN A 177 -8.67 -9.03 -17.36
C GLN A 177 -7.46 -8.32 -17.99
N TYR A 178 -6.86 -8.90 -19.02
CA TYR A 178 -5.59 -8.46 -19.59
C TYR A 178 -5.63 -7.05 -20.18
N LYS A 179 -6.76 -6.60 -20.73
CA LYS A 179 -6.88 -5.25 -21.28
C LYS A 179 -6.71 -4.20 -20.18
N GLN A 180 -7.45 -4.35 -19.08
CA GLN A 180 -7.38 -3.46 -17.94
C GLN A 180 -5.98 -3.47 -17.32
N ALA A 181 -5.39 -4.66 -17.17
CA ALA A 181 -4.04 -4.81 -16.64
C ALA A 181 -2.97 -4.11 -17.51
N LEU A 182 -3.11 -4.11 -18.82
CA LEU A 182 -2.25 -3.35 -19.74
C LEU A 182 -2.42 -1.84 -19.56
N ASP A 183 -3.65 -1.38 -19.45
CA ASP A 183 -3.96 0.04 -19.24
C ASP A 183 -3.39 0.53 -17.89
N ASP A 184 -3.53 -0.26 -16.84
CA ASP A 184 -2.98 0.04 -15.51
C ASP A 184 -1.45 0.08 -15.49
N LEU A 185 -0.79 -0.91 -16.11
CA LEU A 185 0.67 -0.91 -16.22
C LEU A 185 1.20 0.27 -17.03
N ALA A 186 0.54 0.60 -18.15
CA ALA A 186 0.92 1.74 -18.95
C ALA A 186 0.78 3.05 -18.15
N HIS A 187 -0.30 3.17 -17.36
CA HIS A 187 -0.50 4.33 -16.48
C HIS A 187 0.53 4.38 -15.36
N ALA A 188 0.80 3.23 -14.70
CA ALA A 188 1.85 3.13 -13.68
C ALA A 188 3.23 3.51 -14.23
N ALA A 189 3.57 3.06 -15.44
CA ALA A 189 4.83 3.43 -16.09
C ALA A 189 4.93 4.93 -16.38
N TYR A 190 3.80 5.54 -16.79
CA TYR A 190 3.77 6.98 -17.10
C TYR A 190 3.98 7.87 -15.87
N ILE A 191 3.39 7.50 -14.72
CA ILE A 191 3.50 8.30 -13.48
C ILE A 191 4.57 7.79 -12.51
N GLY A 192 5.22 6.66 -12.80
CA GLY A 192 6.05 5.90 -11.86
C GLY A 192 7.40 6.52 -11.52
N GLY A 193 7.83 7.58 -12.24
CA GLY A 193 9.09 8.25 -11.96
C GLY A 193 10.28 7.29 -11.97
N ALA A 194 10.98 7.13 -10.85
CA ALA A 194 12.14 6.25 -10.73
C ALA A 194 11.79 4.76 -10.90
N ASP A 195 10.56 4.35 -10.59
CA ASP A 195 10.10 2.97 -10.73
C ASP A 195 9.54 2.65 -12.13
N ALA A 196 9.50 3.64 -13.04
CA ALA A 196 8.98 3.45 -14.41
C ALA A 196 9.63 2.28 -15.16
N PRO A 197 10.96 2.01 -15.06
CA PRO A 197 11.55 0.85 -15.71
C PRO A 197 10.98 -0.49 -15.27
N LEU A 198 10.62 -0.65 -13.99
CA LEU A 198 9.99 -1.84 -13.48
C LEU A 198 8.61 -2.05 -14.14
N TYR A 199 7.80 -1.00 -14.19
CA TYR A 199 6.45 -1.07 -14.77
C TYR A 199 6.51 -1.29 -16.29
N LEU A 200 7.51 -0.70 -16.99
CA LEU A 200 7.72 -0.92 -18.42
C LEU A 200 8.13 -2.38 -18.73
N ALA A 201 9.00 -2.97 -17.91
CA ALA A 201 9.40 -4.36 -18.08
C ALA A 201 8.18 -5.31 -17.91
N GLU A 202 7.37 -5.09 -16.88
CA GLU A 202 6.15 -5.86 -16.64
C GLU A 202 5.10 -5.65 -17.76
N LEU A 203 4.97 -4.40 -18.26
CA LEU A 203 4.09 -4.10 -19.38
C LEU A 203 4.52 -4.85 -20.65
N ALA A 204 5.81 -4.82 -20.97
CA ALA A 204 6.36 -5.54 -22.13
C ALA A 204 6.15 -7.06 -21.99
N ALA A 205 6.35 -7.62 -20.79
CA ALA A 205 6.11 -9.03 -20.52
C ALA A 205 4.63 -9.41 -20.70
N LEU A 206 3.71 -8.57 -20.22
CA LEU A 206 2.28 -8.80 -20.39
C LEU A 206 1.85 -8.65 -21.86
N GLN A 207 2.37 -7.66 -22.59
CA GLN A 207 2.16 -7.48 -24.01
C GLN A 207 2.62 -8.72 -24.81
N LEU A 208 3.80 -9.25 -24.51
CA LEU A 208 4.31 -10.49 -25.11
C LEU A 208 3.36 -11.67 -24.82
N ARG A 209 2.90 -11.79 -23.59
CA ARG A 209 1.97 -12.87 -23.16
C ARG A 209 0.64 -12.83 -23.88
N VAL A 210 0.16 -11.67 -24.26
CA VAL A 210 -1.10 -11.50 -25.04
C VAL A 210 -0.86 -11.34 -26.54
N ASN A 211 0.34 -11.67 -27.02
CA ASN A 211 0.77 -11.63 -28.42
C ASN A 211 0.79 -10.22 -29.07
N MET A 212 0.91 -9.17 -28.27
CA MET A 212 1.16 -7.80 -28.72
C MET A 212 2.66 -7.59 -28.93
N ASN A 213 3.24 -8.32 -29.90
CA ASN A 213 4.70 -8.47 -30.01
C ASN A 213 5.41 -7.18 -30.46
N GLU A 214 4.81 -6.39 -31.36
CA GLU A 214 5.40 -5.09 -31.80
C GLU A 214 5.42 -4.09 -30.64
N GLU A 215 4.33 -4.05 -29.85
CA GLU A 215 4.22 -3.21 -28.67
C GLU A 215 5.24 -3.65 -27.60
N ALA A 216 5.41 -4.95 -27.39
CA ALA A 216 6.39 -5.49 -26.45
C ALA A 216 7.81 -5.08 -26.82
N VAL A 217 8.18 -5.08 -28.11
CA VAL A 217 9.48 -4.57 -28.57
C VAL A 217 9.65 -3.10 -28.23
N LYS A 218 8.66 -2.25 -28.59
CA LYS A 218 8.71 -0.81 -28.33
C LYS A 218 8.79 -0.50 -26.84
N THR A 219 8.01 -1.19 -26.02
CA THR A 219 7.99 -1.00 -24.55
C THR A 219 9.31 -1.44 -23.94
N SER A 220 9.89 -2.56 -24.41
CA SER A 220 11.22 -2.99 -23.98
C SER A 220 12.29 -1.96 -24.36
N ASP A 221 12.20 -1.35 -25.55
CA ASP A 221 13.13 -0.29 -25.96
C ASP A 221 13.02 0.93 -25.05
N LEU A 222 11.84 1.34 -24.65
CA LEU A 222 11.63 2.42 -23.67
C LEU A 222 12.24 2.07 -22.30
N CYS A 223 12.05 0.83 -21.84
CA CYS A 223 12.69 0.35 -20.61
C CYS A 223 14.21 0.43 -20.69
N LEU A 224 14.80 -0.02 -21.80
CA LEU A 224 16.24 -0.04 -22.04
C LEU A 224 16.84 1.36 -22.23
N GLN A 225 16.07 2.34 -22.67
CA GLN A 225 16.51 3.75 -22.68
C GLN A 225 16.69 4.31 -21.27
N LEU A 226 15.86 3.86 -20.31
CA LEU A 226 15.95 4.29 -18.91
C LEU A 226 16.97 3.45 -18.12
N THR A 227 17.05 2.15 -18.41
CA THR A 227 17.91 1.17 -17.72
C THR A 227 18.58 0.26 -18.75
N PRO A 228 19.73 0.69 -19.33
CA PRO A 228 20.41 -0.05 -20.40
C PRO A 228 20.98 -1.43 -19.98
N ASP A 229 21.05 -1.68 -18.68
CA ASP A 229 21.53 -2.92 -18.07
C ASP A 229 20.42 -3.86 -17.61
N ASN A 230 19.17 -3.60 -17.99
CA ASN A 230 18.03 -4.46 -17.66
C ASN A 230 18.02 -5.72 -18.55
N SER A 231 18.55 -6.84 -18.04
CA SER A 231 18.62 -8.11 -18.76
C SER A 231 17.23 -8.69 -19.07
N ASP A 232 16.25 -8.52 -18.18
CA ASP A 232 14.87 -8.98 -18.41
C ASP A 232 14.25 -8.29 -19.64
N ALA A 233 14.45 -6.98 -19.79
CA ALA A 233 13.94 -6.24 -20.94
C ALA A 233 14.57 -6.73 -22.26
N TYR A 234 15.85 -7.11 -22.27
CA TYR A 234 16.48 -7.75 -23.44
C TYR A 234 15.89 -9.12 -23.73
N ILE A 235 15.65 -9.96 -22.72
CA ILE A 235 15.01 -11.27 -22.91
C ILE A 235 13.60 -11.11 -23.49
N ILE A 236 12.77 -10.24 -22.92
CA ILE A 236 11.40 -9.98 -23.38
C ILE A 236 11.40 -9.48 -24.83
N LYS A 237 12.27 -8.50 -25.14
CA LYS A 237 12.44 -7.97 -26.49
C LYS A 237 12.85 -9.08 -27.47
N GLY A 238 13.82 -9.89 -27.08
CA GLY A 238 14.30 -11.02 -27.89
C GLY A 238 13.18 -12.02 -28.18
N LEU A 239 12.38 -12.38 -27.16
CA LEU A 239 11.24 -13.30 -27.33
C LEU A 239 10.17 -12.70 -28.25
N ALA A 240 9.86 -11.41 -28.10
CA ALA A 240 8.92 -10.72 -28.99
C ALA A 240 9.40 -10.69 -30.45
N LEU A 241 10.71 -10.44 -30.66
CA LEU A 241 11.33 -10.46 -31.97
C LEU A 241 11.32 -11.87 -32.62
N VAL A 242 11.46 -12.92 -31.82
CA VAL A 242 11.28 -14.30 -32.30
C VAL A 242 9.87 -14.50 -32.86
N GLN A 243 8.84 -14.06 -32.12
CA GLN A 243 7.44 -14.17 -32.58
C GLN A 243 7.22 -13.38 -33.88
N LEU A 244 7.91 -12.26 -34.05
CA LEU A 244 7.89 -11.44 -35.27
C LEU A 244 8.79 -11.97 -36.40
N LYS A 245 9.41 -13.14 -36.22
CA LYS A 245 10.37 -13.77 -37.16
C LYS A 245 11.63 -12.93 -37.45
N ARG A 246 11.97 -12.00 -36.56
CA ARG A 246 13.17 -11.15 -36.64
C ARG A 246 14.33 -11.81 -35.89
N LYS A 247 14.73 -12.99 -36.35
CA LYS A 247 15.65 -13.91 -35.65
C LYS A 247 17.03 -13.28 -35.37
N ALA A 248 17.62 -12.56 -36.31
CA ALA A 248 18.95 -11.97 -36.10
C ALA A 248 18.95 -10.93 -34.96
N GLU A 249 17.92 -10.09 -34.92
CA GLU A 249 17.77 -9.09 -33.86
C GLU A 249 17.47 -9.75 -32.49
N ALA A 250 16.67 -10.81 -32.49
CA ALA A 250 16.39 -11.58 -31.28
C ALA A 250 17.69 -12.17 -30.68
N LEU A 251 18.55 -12.76 -31.51
CA LEU A 251 19.83 -13.30 -31.06
C LEU A 251 20.74 -12.22 -30.46
N SER A 252 20.79 -11.04 -31.08
CA SER A 252 21.56 -9.90 -30.52
C SER A 252 21.05 -9.49 -29.14
N CYS A 253 19.70 -9.50 -28.93
CA CYS A 253 19.13 -9.21 -27.62
C CYS A 253 19.51 -10.27 -26.58
N PHE A 254 19.45 -11.57 -26.92
CA PHE A 254 19.86 -12.64 -26.01
C PHE A 254 21.37 -12.61 -25.71
N GLU A 255 22.21 -12.25 -26.68
CA GLU A 255 23.63 -12.06 -26.45
C GLU A 255 23.90 -10.92 -25.46
N LYS A 256 23.16 -9.82 -25.59
CA LYS A 256 23.23 -8.71 -24.63
C LYS A 256 22.77 -9.12 -23.23
N ALA A 257 21.67 -9.84 -23.10
CA ALA A 257 21.22 -10.36 -21.81
C ALA A 257 22.27 -11.30 -21.17
N LYS A 258 22.96 -12.12 -21.99
CA LYS A 258 24.06 -12.98 -21.53
C LYS A 258 25.26 -12.16 -21.04
N GLU A 259 25.66 -11.11 -21.76
CA GLU A 259 26.74 -10.20 -21.34
C GLU A 259 26.42 -9.54 -19.97
N LEU A 260 25.13 -9.32 -19.68
CA LEU A 260 24.63 -8.78 -18.40
C LEU A 260 24.47 -9.85 -17.31
N GLY A 261 24.84 -11.11 -17.61
CA GLY A 261 24.84 -12.20 -16.63
C GLY A 261 23.52 -12.95 -16.48
N ASP A 262 22.60 -12.84 -17.44
CA ASP A 262 21.32 -13.59 -17.40
C ASP A 262 21.51 -15.03 -17.87
N ASP A 263 21.43 -15.99 -16.96
CA ASP A 263 21.63 -17.41 -17.26
C ASP A 263 20.60 -18.00 -18.24
N ARG A 264 19.40 -17.41 -18.35
CA ARG A 264 18.34 -17.84 -19.28
C ARG A 264 18.74 -17.59 -20.73
N ALA A 265 19.55 -16.57 -20.99
CA ALA A 265 19.93 -16.11 -22.31
C ALA A 265 20.64 -17.20 -23.13
N GLU A 266 21.52 -17.99 -22.50
CA GLU A 266 22.24 -19.07 -23.18
C GLU A 266 21.30 -20.15 -23.75
N GLY A 267 20.24 -20.47 -23.00
CA GLY A 267 19.19 -21.38 -23.44
C GLY A 267 18.47 -20.87 -24.68
N TYR A 268 18.14 -19.59 -24.70
CA TYR A 268 17.47 -18.96 -25.86
C TYR A 268 18.40 -18.87 -27.07
N ILE A 269 19.69 -18.53 -26.89
CA ILE A 269 20.66 -18.51 -27.97
C ILE A 269 20.77 -19.89 -28.62
N LYS A 270 20.91 -20.98 -27.83
CA LYS A 270 20.99 -22.35 -28.35
C LYS A 270 19.69 -22.76 -29.08
N LYS A 271 18.54 -22.34 -28.60
CA LYS A 271 17.24 -22.71 -29.17
C LYS A 271 16.96 -22.00 -30.50
N TYR A 272 17.40 -20.78 -30.65
CA TYR A 272 17.07 -19.93 -31.78
C TYR A 272 18.24 -19.68 -32.74
N LYS A 273 19.43 -20.22 -32.47
CA LYS A 273 20.59 -20.20 -33.39
C LYS A 273 20.37 -21.19 -34.53
#